data_43ba64cc2d0d24612fe6e1076ba4533e
#
_entry.id   43ba64cc2d0d24612fe6e1076ba4533e
#
_cell.length_a   1.000
_cell.length_b   1.000
_cell.length_c   1.000
_cell.angle_alpha   90.00
_cell.angle_beta   90.00
_cell.angle_gamma   90.00
#
_symmetry.space_group_name_H-M   'P 1'
#
loop_
_entity.id
_entity.type
_entity.pdbx_description
1 polymer ?
#
loop_
_entity_poly.entity_id
_entity_poly.type
_entity_poly.pdbx_seq_one_letter_code
_entity_poly.pdbx_strand_id
1 'polypeptide(L)'
;MIPHIIEMGYVPELKRNFSVWTLLGIGFALTNSWFGISASLVAGISSGGPIVTVYGIVWVAFVNGCVGVTLSELASAMPNSGGQYYWAQELAPKEWANFLAYLTGAIGWAGSVFTCASVAFAIGSALMGMIQINNPELCVFRPFARCLDS
;
A
#
# COMPACT_ATOMS: atom_id res chain seq x y z
N MET A 1 7.05 -19.54 22.72
CA MET A 1 6.78 -19.14 21.33
C MET A 1 7.57 -19.94 20.28
N ILE A 2 8.77 -20.43 20.59
CA ILE A 2 9.58 -21.33 19.74
C ILE A 2 8.98 -22.74 19.59
N PRO A 3 8.41 -23.39 20.62
CA PRO A 3 7.89 -24.76 20.47
C PRO A 3 6.74 -24.90 19.46
N HIS A 4 5.88 -23.89 19.35
CA HIS A 4 4.72 -23.92 18.46
C HIS A 4 5.08 -23.92 16.95
N ILE A 5 6.24 -23.34 16.59
CA ILE A 5 6.73 -23.31 15.21
C ILE A 5 7.33 -24.67 14.80
N ILE A 6 7.92 -25.39 15.75
CA ILE A 6 8.48 -26.73 15.53
C ILE A 6 7.36 -27.76 15.35
N GLU A 7 6.22 -27.59 16.01
CA GLU A 7 5.05 -28.47 15.83
C GLU A 7 4.44 -28.38 14.42
N MET A 8 4.64 -27.27 13.73
CA MET A 8 4.22 -27.09 12.33
C MET A 8 5.26 -27.57 11.31
N GLY A 9 6.34 -28.25 11.73
CA GLY A 9 7.37 -28.80 10.85
C GLY A 9 8.33 -27.78 10.27
N TYR A 10 8.34 -26.53 10.76
CA TYR A 10 9.22 -25.48 10.29
C TYR A 10 10.48 -25.39 11.13
N VAL A 11 11.65 -25.62 10.51
CA VAL A 11 12.94 -25.36 11.16
C VAL A 11 13.28 -23.87 10.97
N PRO A 12 13.35 -23.08 12.06
CA PRO A 12 13.63 -21.66 11.95
C PRO A 12 15.12 -21.43 11.57
N GLU A 13 15.39 -21.20 10.31
CA GLU A 13 16.75 -20.90 9.80
C GLU A 13 17.11 -19.41 9.92
N LEU A 14 16.12 -18.53 10.08
CA LEU A 14 16.32 -17.09 10.12
C LEU A 14 16.67 -16.60 11.53
N LYS A 15 17.81 -15.91 11.65
CA LYS A 15 18.19 -15.22 12.87
C LYS A 15 17.27 -14.02 13.11
N ARG A 16 16.63 -13.95 14.27
CA ARG A 16 15.78 -12.82 14.67
C ARG A 16 16.63 -11.63 15.10
N ASN A 17 17.05 -10.80 14.15
CA ASN A 17 17.90 -9.64 14.40
C ASN A 17 17.13 -8.32 14.45
N PHE A 18 15.83 -8.32 14.12
CA PHE A 18 15.01 -7.11 14.05
C PHE A 18 14.24 -6.86 15.35
N SER A 19 14.44 -5.68 15.94
CA SER A 19 13.60 -5.18 17.01
C SER A 19 12.25 -4.68 16.47
N VAL A 20 11.23 -4.64 17.32
CA VAL A 20 9.89 -4.09 16.99
C VAL A 20 10.00 -2.66 16.43
N TRP A 21 10.86 -1.83 17.02
CA TRP A 21 11.10 -0.47 16.56
C TRP A 21 11.73 -0.39 15.16
N THR A 22 12.63 -1.32 14.87
CA THR A 22 13.25 -1.40 13.53
C THR A 22 12.22 -1.82 12.49
N LEU A 23 11.34 -2.77 12.80
CA LEU A 23 10.26 -3.19 11.90
C LEU A 23 9.24 -2.07 11.66
N LEU A 24 8.87 -1.32 12.69
CA LEU A 24 8.01 -0.14 12.55
C LEU A 24 8.66 0.94 11.68
N GLY A 25 9.96 1.19 11.87
CA GLY A 25 10.71 2.15 11.05
C GLY A 25 10.76 1.77 9.57
N ILE A 26 11.04 0.50 9.28
CA ILE A 26 11.04 -0.03 7.90
C ILE A 26 9.63 0.05 7.29
N GLY A 27 8.58 -0.35 8.04
CA GLY A 27 7.20 -0.26 7.58
C GLY A 27 6.78 1.18 7.24
N PHE A 28 7.13 2.13 8.10
CA PHE A 28 6.86 3.55 7.86
C PHE A 28 7.60 4.10 6.64
N ALA A 29 8.88 3.72 6.46
CA ALA A 29 9.69 4.16 5.32
C ALA A 29 9.18 3.59 3.99
N LEU A 30 8.77 2.30 3.97
CA LEU A 30 8.27 1.65 2.76
C LEU A 30 6.91 2.19 2.30
N THR A 31 6.04 2.55 3.23
CA THR A 31 4.69 3.01 2.88
C THR A 31 4.66 4.44 2.33
N ASN A 32 5.69 5.27 2.61
CA ASN A 32 5.79 6.67 2.15
C ASN A 32 4.45 7.45 2.27
N SER A 33 3.72 7.19 3.35
CA SER A 33 2.32 7.58 3.54
C SER A 33 2.10 9.09 3.49
N TRP A 34 3.02 9.87 4.00
CA TRP A 34 2.91 11.32 4.05
C TRP A 34 2.88 11.96 2.64
N PHE A 35 3.70 11.42 1.70
CA PHE A 35 3.71 11.89 0.32
C PHE A 35 2.44 11.45 -0.42
N GLY A 36 1.99 10.22 -0.22
CA GLY A 36 0.75 9.71 -0.79
C GLY A 36 -0.47 10.53 -0.36
N ILE A 37 -0.57 10.89 0.92
CA ILE A 37 -1.64 11.74 1.44
C ILE A 37 -1.58 13.14 0.83
N SER A 38 -0.41 13.77 0.77
CA SER A 38 -0.27 15.11 0.20
C SER A 38 -0.62 15.17 -1.28
N ALA A 39 -0.24 14.15 -2.06
CA ALA A 39 -0.58 14.06 -3.48
C ALA A 39 -2.07 13.83 -3.73
N SER A 40 -2.74 13.04 -2.88
CA SER A 40 -4.17 12.73 -3.00
C SER A 40 -5.08 13.80 -2.37
N LEU A 41 -4.54 14.71 -1.56
CA LEU A 41 -5.32 15.72 -0.84
C LEU A 41 -6.10 16.63 -1.80
N VAL A 42 -5.48 17.03 -2.91
CA VAL A 42 -6.11 17.89 -3.93
C VAL A 42 -7.32 17.19 -4.53
N ALA A 43 -7.18 15.93 -4.90
CA ALA A 43 -8.28 15.12 -5.44
C ALA A 43 -9.38 14.88 -4.38
N GLY A 44 -9.00 14.66 -3.12
CA GLY A 44 -9.94 14.49 -2.01
C GLY A 44 -10.79 15.73 -1.74
N ILE A 45 -10.17 16.91 -1.71
CA ILE A 45 -10.86 18.18 -1.48
C ILE A 45 -11.79 18.52 -2.65
N SER A 46 -11.36 18.30 -3.89
CA SER A 46 -12.18 18.57 -5.08
C SER A 46 -13.36 17.62 -5.23
N SER A 47 -13.27 16.39 -4.71
CA SER A 47 -14.33 15.38 -4.85
C SER A 47 -15.45 15.47 -3.83
N GLY A 48 -15.20 16.02 -2.63
CA GLY A 48 -16.23 16.04 -1.58
C GLY A 48 -15.95 17.02 -0.44
N GLY A 49 -14.97 17.89 -0.61
CA GLY A 49 -14.59 18.89 0.37
C GLY A 49 -13.80 18.32 1.56
N PRO A 50 -13.38 19.21 2.48
CA PRO A 50 -12.52 18.84 3.60
C PRO A 50 -13.18 17.89 4.60
N ILE A 51 -14.51 17.95 4.76
CA ILE A 51 -15.26 17.09 5.68
C ILE A 51 -15.16 15.64 5.26
N VAL A 52 -15.44 15.35 3.97
CA VAL A 52 -15.36 13.97 3.43
C VAL A 52 -13.94 13.42 3.53
N THR A 53 -12.94 14.26 3.32
CA THR A 53 -11.53 13.84 3.41
C THR A 53 -11.17 13.43 4.85
N VAL A 54 -11.54 14.25 5.86
CA VAL A 54 -11.19 13.95 7.27
C VAL A 54 -11.91 12.71 7.77
N TYR A 55 -13.23 12.63 7.60
CA TYR A 55 -14.00 11.46 8.05
C TYR A 55 -13.63 10.21 7.24
N GLY A 56 -13.34 10.36 5.96
CA GLY A 56 -12.88 9.27 5.10
C GLY A 56 -11.57 8.66 5.59
N ILE A 57 -10.60 9.49 5.97
CA ILE A 57 -9.31 9.00 6.51
C ILE A 57 -9.51 8.22 7.80
N VAL A 58 -10.35 8.71 8.73
CA VAL A 58 -10.64 8.01 9.99
C VAL A 58 -11.30 6.65 9.73
N TRP A 59 -12.28 6.61 8.82
CA TRP A 59 -12.97 5.37 8.49
C TRP A 59 -12.06 4.35 7.80
N VAL A 60 -11.26 4.80 6.84
CA VAL A 60 -10.27 3.95 6.14
C VAL A 60 -9.19 3.46 7.10
N ALA A 61 -8.74 4.28 8.06
CA ALA A 61 -7.77 3.86 9.07
C ALA A 61 -8.32 2.72 9.95
N PHE A 62 -9.60 2.80 10.33
CA PHE A 62 -10.25 1.74 11.10
C PHE A 62 -10.33 0.42 10.29
N VAL A 63 -10.81 0.48 9.05
CA VAL A 63 -10.91 -0.70 8.16
C VAL A 63 -9.53 -1.33 7.92
N ASN A 64 -8.53 -0.51 7.58
CA ASN A 64 -7.16 -1.00 7.39
C ASN A 64 -6.55 -1.56 8.67
N GLY A 65 -6.90 -1.02 9.83
CA GLY A 65 -6.52 -1.58 11.12
C GLY A 65 -7.02 -3.02 11.30
N CYS A 66 -8.29 -3.27 11.00
CA CYS A 66 -8.86 -4.62 11.04
C CYS A 66 -8.13 -5.60 10.09
N VAL A 67 -7.86 -5.16 8.85
CA VAL A 67 -7.09 -5.97 7.88
C VAL A 67 -5.67 -6.22 8.39
N GLY A 68 -5.03 -5.21 8.97
CA GLY A 68 -3.69 -5.33 9.55
C GLY A 68 -3.61 -6.36 10.67
N VAL A 69 -4.60 -6.40 11.56
CA VAL A 69 -4.70 -7.41 12.64
C VAL A 69 -4.80 -8.81 12.05
N THR A 70 -5.69 -9.03 11.08
CA THR A 70 -5.85 -10.33 10.43
C THR A 70 -4.55 -10.80 9.74
N LEU A 71 -3.87 -9.90 9.01
CA LEU A 71 -2.61 -10.22 8.36
C LEU A 71 -1.50 -10.51 9.38
N SER A 72 -1.49 -9.83 10.53
CA SER A 72 -0.51 -10.09 11.59
C SER A 72 -0.69 -11.46 12.24
N GLU A 73 -1.94 -11.90 12.42
CA GLU A 73 -2.24 -13.25 12.91
C GLU A 73 -1.76 -14.32 11.92
N LEU A 74 -2.04 -14.13 10.61
CA LEU A 74 -1.58 -15.04 9.57
C LEU A 74 -0.05 -15.08 9.48
N ALA A 75 0.62 -13.94 9.57
CA ALA A 75 2.09 -13.86 9.58
C ALA A 75 2.71 -14.52 10.81
N SER A 76 2.01 -14.50 11.96
CA SER A 76 2.44 -15.17 13.19
C SER A 76 2.25 -16.70 13.11
N ALA A 77 1.15 -17.15 12.49
CA ALA A 77 0.82 -18.56 12.36
C ALA A 77 1.64 -19.25 11.28
N MET A 78 1.86 -18.57 10.15
CA MET A 78 2.56 -19.12 8.97
C MET A 78 3.65 -18.14 8.49
N PRO A 79 4.82 -18.09 9.19
CA PRO A 79 5.93 -17.22 8.82
C PRO A 79 6.64 -17.74 7.58
N ASN A 80 6.22 -17.29 6.39
CA ASN A 80 6.81 -17.66 5.12
C ASN A 80 7.15 -16.39 4.31
N SER A 81 8.28 -16.42 3.59
CA SER A 81 8.71 -15.33 2.71
C SER A 81 7.76 -15.08 1.53
N GLY A 82 6.92 -16.04 1.19
CA GLY A 82 5.87 -15.95 0.18
C GLY A 82 4.72 -15.02 0.58
N GLY A 83 4.48 -14.80 1.89
CA GLY A 83 3.44 -13.92 2.36
C GLY A 83 2.04 -14.29 1.86
N GLN A 84 1.32 -13.32 1.29
CA GLN A 84 -0.10 -13.46 0.97
C GLN A 84 -0.44 -14.58 -0.02
N TYR A 85 0.38 -14.83 -1.04
CA TYR A 85 0.10 -15.89 -2.00
C TYR A 85 0.29 -17.28 -1.40
N TYR A 86 1.22 -17.44 -0.46
CA TYR A 86 1.41 -18.69 0.27
C TYR A 86 0.22 -18.97 1.19
N TRP A 87 -0.25 -17.96 1.94
CA TRP A 87 -1.43 -18.11 2.80
C TRP A 87 -2.68 -18.42 1.99
N ALA A 88 -2.82 -17.81 0.80
CA ALA A 88 -3.92 -18.13 -0.10
C ALA A 88 -3.88 -19.59 -0.58
N GLN A 89 -2.68 -20.15 -0.80
CA GLN A 89 -2.50 -21.54 -1.20
C GLN A 89 -2.89 -22.52 -0.09
N GLU A 90 -2.45 -22.25 1.16
CA GLU A 90 -2.71 -23.14 2.30
C GLU A 90 -4.16 -23.11 2.78
N LEU A 91 -4.79 -21.94 2.76
CA LEU A 91 -6.16 -21.75 3.25
C LEU A 91 -7.22 -22.14 2.22
N ALA A 92 -6.88 -22.20 0.94
CA ALA A 92 -7.83 -22.49 -0.13
C ALA A 92 -8.16 -24.00 -0.21
N PRO A 93 -9.37 -24.36 -0.72
CA PRO A 93 -9.69 -25.74 -1.07
C PRO A 93 -8.68 -26.31 -2.07
N LYS A 94 -8.26 -27.54 -1.88
CA LYS A 94 -7.20 -28.19 -2.70
C LYS A 94 -7.38 -28.10 -4.21
N GLU A 95 -8.62 -28.07 -4.67
CA GLU A 95 -8.96 -27.96 -6.10
C GLU A 95 -8.61 -26.58 -6.68
N TRP A 96 -8.70 -25.52 -5.91
CA TRP A 96 -8.53 -24.13 -6.34
C TRP A 96 -7.26 -23.46 -5.76
N ALA A 97 -6.51 -24.15 -4.91
CA ALA A 97 -5.37 -23.59 -4.18
C ALA A 97 -4.33 -22.95 -5.11
N ASN A 98 -3.93 -23.66 -6.16
CA ASN A 98 -2.93 -23.16 -7.11
C ASN A 98 -3.44 -21.96 -7.91
N PHE A 99 -4.73 -21.97 -8.30
CA PHE A 99 -5.32 -20.84 -9.03
C PHE A 99 -5.41 -19.59 -8.17
N LEU A 100 -5.87 -19.73 -6.93
CA LEU A 100 -5.99 -18.60 -5.99
C LEU A 100 -4.63 -18.04 -5.59
N ALA A 101 -3.63 -18.88 -5.37
CA ALA A 101 -2.27 -18.44 -5.09
C ALA A 101 -1.68 -17.65 -6.28
N TYR A 102 -1.84 -18.16 -7.50
CA TYR A 102 -1.40 -17.47 -8.72
C TYR A 102 -2.12 -16.13 -8.89
N LEU A 103 -3.43 -16.10 -8.73
CA LEU A 103 -4.25 -14.89 -8.85
C LEU A 103 -3.82 -13.83 -7.82
N THR A 104 -3.63 -14.23 -6.56
CA THR A 104 -3.16 -13.35 -5.49
C THR A 104 -1.79 -12.78 -5.79
N GLY A 105 -0.86 -13.60 -6.25
CA GLY A 105 0.48 -13.18 -6.66
C GLY A 105 0.46 -12.22 -7.85
N ALA A 106 -0.34 -12.51 -8.88
CA ALA A 106 -0.47 -11.67 -10.07
C ALA A 106 -1.09 -10.29 -9.75
N ILE A 107 -2.15 -10.26 -8.91
CA ILE A 107 -2.76 -9.00 -8.46
C ILE A 107 -1.78 -8.21 -7.58
N GLY A 108 -1.04 -8.86 -6.69
CA GLY A 108 -0.02 -8.21 -5.85
C GLY A 108 1.11 -7.60 -6.69
N TRP A 109 1.59 -8.32 -7.71
CA TRP A 109 2.57 -7.81 -8.66
C TRP A 109 2.04 -6.60 -9.44
N ALA A 110 0.85 -6.71 -10.01
CA ALA A 110 0.20 -5.61 -10.73
C ALA A 110 0.01 -4.38 -9.81
N GLY A 111 -0.45 -4.58 -8.58
CA GLY A 111 -0.58 -3.52 -7.57
C GLY A 111 0.75 -2.80 -7.30
N SER A 112 1.85 -3.53 -7.20
CA SER A 112 3.18 -2.95 -7.00
C SER A 112 3.61 -2.10 -8.20
N VAL A 113 3.39 -2.56 -9.43
CA VAL A 113 3.70 -1.81 -10.65
C VAL A 113 2.89 -0.53 -10.72
N PHE A 114 1.58 -0.59 -10.47
CA PHE A 114 0.71 0.60 -10.47
C PHE A 114 1.09 1.59 -9.37
N THR A 115 1.50 1.11 -8.19
CA THR A 115 1.97 1.97 -7.11
C THR A 115 3.24 2.71 -7.50
N CYS A 116 4.22 2.03 -8.10
CA CYS A 116 5.44 2.67 -8.58
C CYS A 116 5.14 3.73 -9.66
N ALA A 117 4.26 3.42 -10.61
CA ALA A 117 3.84 4.35 -11.65
C ALA A 117 3.13 5.57 -11.06
N SER A 118 2.24 5.37 -10.08
CA SER A 118 1.52 6.44 -9.39
C SER A 118 2.45 7.39 -8.66
N VAL A 119 3.45 6.88 -7.95
CA VAL A 119 4.45 7.69 -7.24
C VAL A 119 5.30 8.49 -8.23
N ALA A 120 5.76 7.87 -9.32
CA ALA A 120 6.52 8.56 -10.35
C ALA A 120 5.72 9.70 -11.00
N PHE A 121 4.44 9.47 -11.30
CA PHE A 121 3.53 10.48 -11.83
C PHE A 121 3.32 11.63 -10.82
N ALA A 122 3.13 11.33 -9.55
CA ALA A 122 2.95 12.34 -8.51
C ALA A 122 4.19 13.23 -8.34
N ILE A 123 5.39 12.65 -8.38
CA ILE A 123 6.66 13.41 -8.36
C ILE A 123 6.77 14.30 -9.59
N GLY A 124 6.49 13.77 -10.77
CA GLY A 124 6.52 14.53 -12.03
C GLY A 124 5.56 15.73 -12.00
N SER A 125 4.32 15.51 -11.50
CA SER A 125 3.33 16.59 -11.40
C SER A 125 3.72 17.66 -10.37
N ALA A 126 4.35 17.27 -9.25
CA ALA A 126 4.85 18.21 -8.27
C ALA A 126 5.99 19.08 -8.83
N LEU A 127 6.94 18.49 -9.55
CA LEU A 127 8.02 19.23 -10.21
C LEU A 127 7.49 20.21 -11.26
N MET A 128 6.53 19.77 -12.08
CA MET A 128 5.89 20.65 -13.07
C MET A 128 5.14 21.81 -12.39
N GLY A 129 4.46 21.56 -11.27
CA GLY A 129 3.82 22.60 -10.46
C GLY A 129 4.82 23.63 -9.96
N MET A 130 5.99 23.22 -9.48
CA MET A 130 7.06 24.13 -9.03
C MET A 130 7.58 25.02 -10.17
N ILE A 131 7.78 24.44 -11.36
CA ILE A 131 8.25 25.18 -12.53
C ILE A 131 7.18 26.20 -12.98
N GLN A 132 5.91 25.82 -12.94
CA GLN A 132 4.80 26.70 -13.34
C GLN A 132 4.63 27.92 -12.39
N ILE A 133 4.89 27.73 -11.09
CA ILE A 133 4.87 28.86 -10.12
C ILE A 133 5.95 29.89 -10.47
N ASN A 134 7.14 29.43 -10.90
CA ASN A 134 8.26 30.30 -11.23
C ASN A 134 8.14 30.92 -12.64
N ASN A 135 7.43 30.27 -13.58
CA ASN A 135 7.22 30.72 -14.95
C ASN A 135 5.75 30.58 -15.37
N PRO A 136 4.89 31.55 -15.11
CA PRO A 136 3.45 31.48 -15.38
C PRO A 136 3.09 31.39 -16.88
N GLU A 137 4.03 31.70 -17.77
CA GLU A 137 3.87 31.55 -19.24
C GLU A 137 3.88 30.09 -19.73
N LEU A 138 4.41 29.15 -18.92
CA LEU A 138 4.47 27.71 -19.24
C LEU A 138 3.14 27.03 -18.89
N CYS A 139 2.17 27.15 -19.79
CA CYS A 139 0.86 26.50 -19.68
C CYS A 139 0.93 25.00 -20.03
N VAL A 140 1.67 24.19 -19.28
CA VAL A 140 1.77 22.75 -19.54
C VAL A 140 0.51 21.98 -19.07
N PHE A 141 -0.28 22.54 -18.15
CA PHE A 141 -1.46 21.88 -17.55
C PHE A 141 -2.81 22.57 -17.88
N ARG A 142 -2.83 23.45 -18.88
CA ARG A 142 -4.04 24.19 -19.28
C ARG A 142 -5.18 23.38 -19.95
N PRO A 143 -5.02 22.13 -20.43
CA PRO A 143 -6.17 21.42 -20.98
C PRO A 143 -7.21 21.02 -19.93
N PHE A 144 -6.83 20.85 -18.65
CA PHE A 144 -7.76 20.40 -17.62
C PHE A 144 -8.52 21.55 -16.93
N ALA A 145 -7.89 22.72 -16.76
CA ALA A 145 -8.52 23.87 -16.12
C ALA A 145 -9.60 24.57 -17.00
N ARG A 146 -9.47 24.45 -18.32
CA ARG A 146 -10.42 25.08 -19.26
C ARG A 146 -11.76 24.37 -19.37
N CYS A 147 -11.87 23.12 -18.88
CA CYS A 147 -13.15 22.41 -18.82
C CYS A 147 -13.98 22.73 -17.58
N LEU A 148 -13.46 23.49 -16.62
CA LEU A 148 -14.17 23.88 -15.42
C LEU A 148 -14.77 25.29 -15.47
N ASP A 149 -14.39 26.11 -16.48
CA ASP A 149 -14.86 27.50 -16.67
C ASP A 149 -15.91 27.62 -17.80
N SER A 150 -16.44 26.53 -18.33
CA SER A 150 -17.57 26.48 -19.24
C SER A 150 -18.73 25.71 -18.62
#